data_c050bb1f5afa25b128ea68a6173d7d7b
#
_entry.id   c050bb1f5afa25b128ea68a6173d7d7b
#
_cell.length_a   1.000
_cell.length_b   1.000
_cell.length_c   1.000
_cell.angle_alpha   90.00
_cell.angle_beta   90.00
_cell.angle_gamma   90.00
#
_symmetry.space_group_name_H-M   'P 1'
#
loop_
_entity.id
_entity.type
_entity.pdbx_description
1 polymer ?
#
loop_
_entity_poly.entity_id
_entity_poly.type
_entity_poly.pdbx_seq_one_letter_code
_entity_poly.pdbx_strand_id
1 'polypeptide(L)'
;MSFLEVLYFIIPTSIAYAAPLIFTAIGGVFSERSGVVNIGLEGLMVMGAFVGIVFNLAFVDVFGGWTPWISLLAAMLVAAIFSIMHAVASVSFRADQVVSGVAINMLGIAIALFSVKMMFGKGQTDFIQEKIPRVNIPILQDIPVLGPMFFKSVYGTSVLAIALAFVAWFVIYKTPFGLRLRSVGEHPMAADTMGISVSKIRYTAVIISGGLAGIGGAIYSQTMTGDFGHATINGQGFMALAAMIFGKWHPIGALGAALFFGFAQTLAISASSIDIDFIQKIPAVYFHILPYVLTILALAGFIGKANAPKANGEPYIKGSR
;
A
#
# COMPACT_ATOMS: atom_id res chain seq x y z
N MET A 1 -2.83 -32.43 5.20
CA MET A 1 -1.67 -31.71 4.60
C MET A 1 -0.44 -31.89 5.46
N SER A 2 0.72 -32.16 4.86
CA SER A 2 1.98 -32.13 5.62
C SER A 2 2.32 -30.69 6.04
N PHE A 3 3.11 -30.53 7.10
CA PHE A 3 3.52 -29.19 7.54
C PHE A 3 4.22 -28.38 6.42
N LEU A 4 5.00 -29.04 5.57
CA LEU A 4 5.66 -28.39 4.43
C LEU A 4 4.66 -27.95 3.36
N GLU A 5 3.61 -28.71 3.08
CA GLU A 5 2.57 -28.31 2.13
C GLU A 5 1.82 -27.06 2.61
N VAL A 6 1.56 -26.97 3.91
CA VAL A 6 0.97 -25.77 4.52
C VAL A 6 1.88 -24.55 4.33
N LEU A 7 3.20 -24.69 4.56
CA LEU A 7 4.15 -23.61 4.33
C LEU A 7 4.25 -23.20 2.86
N TYR A 8 4.22 -24.16 1.93
CA TYR A 8 4.23 -23.89 0.48
C TYR A 8 3.00 -23.14 0.00
N PHE A 9 1.90 -23.21 0.73
CA PHE A 9 0.70 -22.43 0.44
C PHE A 9 0.71 -21.07 1.13
N ILE A 10 1.05 -21.03 2.43
CA ILE A 10 0.96 -19.81 3.25
C ILE A 10 2.00 -18.77 2.82
N ILE A 11 3.26 -19.15 2.57
CA ILE A 11 4.32 -18.17 2.32
C ILE A 11 4.11 -17.38 1.02
N PRO A 12 3.90 -18.01 -0.15
CA PRO A 12 3.63 -17.25 -1.38
C PRO A 12 2.38 -16.38 -1.28
N THR A 13 1.33 -16.90 -0.63
CA THR A 13 0.08 -16.17 -0.43
C THR A 13 0.29 -14.96 0.49
N SER A 14 1.07 -15.12 1.56
CA SER A 14 1.43 -14.02 2.46
C SER A 14 2.19 -12.89 1.75
N ILE A 15 3.13 -13.24 0.88
CA ILE A 15 3.87 -12.27 0.08
C ILE A 15 2.93 -11.57 -0.91
N ALA A 16 1.97 -12.30 -1.47
CA ALA A 16 0.96 -11.74 -2.37
C ALA A 16 0.06 -10.71 -1.67
N TYR A 17 -0.42 -11.01 -0.46
CA TYR A 17 -1.20 -10.07 0.35
C TYR A 17 -0.35 -8.90 0.88
N ALA A 18 0.93 -9.10 1.12
CA ALA A 18 1.84 -8.04 1.54
C ALA A 18 2.15 -7.04 0.43
N ALA A 19 2.18 -7.45 -0.84
CA ALA A 19 2.59 -6.60 -1.95
C ALA A 19 1.82 -5.27 -2.05
N PRO A 20 0.47 -5.24 -2.06
CA PRO A 20 -0.28 -3.99 -2.05
C PRO A 20 -0.01 -3.13 -0.81
N LEU A 21 0.17 -3.75 0.36
CA LEU A 21 0.51 -3.05 1.59
C LEU A 21 1.89 -2.43 1.53
N ILE A 22 2.88 -3.10 0.94
CA ILE A 22 4.25 -2.59 0.76
C ILE A 22 4.23 -1.34 -0.11
N PHE A 23 3.56 -1.37 -1.27
CA PHE A 23 3.45 -0.20 -2.15
C PHE A 23 2.83 0.99 -1.42
N THR A 24 1.72 0.78 -0.75
CA THR A 24 0.98 1.83 -0.04
C THR A 24 1.75 2.36 1.17
N ALA A 25 2.35 1.47 1.98
CA ALA A 25 3.14 1.85 3.16
C ALA A 25 4.38 2.67 2.77
N ILE A 26 5.07 2.28 1.70
CA ILE A 26 6.20 3.05 1.16
C ILE A 26 5.72 4.41 0.66
N GLY A 27 4.56 4.48 0.00
CA GLY A 27 3.91 5.76 -0.34
C GLY A 27 3.73 6.65 0.89
N GLY A 28 3.19 6.09 1.98
CA GLY A 28 3.07 6.78 3.26
C GLY A 28 4.41 7.26 3.81
N VAL A 29 5.47 6.44 3.71
CA VAL A 29 6.83 6.82 4.14
C VAL A 29 7.31 8.08 3.39
N PHE A 30 7.10 8.17 2.08
CA PHE A 30 7.49 9.38 1.32
C PHE A 30 6.74 10.61 1.81
N SER A 31 5.42 10.54 1.98
CA SER A 31 4.60 11.65 2.46
C SER A 31 5.04 12.11 3.85
N GLU A 32 5.06 11.20 4.81
CA GLU A 32 5.30 11.55 6.21
C GLU A 32 6.76 11.93 6.50
N ARG A 33 7.73 11.39 5.74
CA ARG A 33 9.12 11.84 5.79
C ARG A 33 9.32 13.26 5.25
N SER A 34 8.35 13.82 4.53
CA SER A 34 8.34 15.23 4.13
C SER A 34 7.66 16.14 5.17
N GLY A 35 7.04 15.57 6.21
CA GLY A 35 6.28 16.28 7.22
C GLY A 35 4.80 16.45 6.87
N VAL A 36 4.27 15.69 5.90
CA VAL A 36 2.84 15.68 5.57
C VAL A 36 2.23 14.33 5.94
N VAL A 37 1.36 14.32 6.94
CA VAL A 37 0.60 13.13 7.34
C VAL A 37 -0.38 12.74 6.23
N ASN A 38 -0.41 11.48 5.84
CA ASN A 38 -1.32 10.99 4.80
C ASN A 38 -2.21 9.85 5.29
N ILE A 39 -3.27 10.19 6.02
CA ILE A 39 -4.31 9.22 6.41
C ILE A 39 -5.19 8.85 5.21
N GLY A 40 -5.12 9.60 4.11
CA GLY A 40 -5.87 9.38 2.87
C GLY A 40 -5.45 8.16 2.05
N LEU A 41 -4.51 7.35 2.54
CA LEU A 41 -4.00 6.16 1.83
C LEU A 41 -5.10 5.16 1.47
N GLU A 42 -6.13 5.00 2.31
CA GLU A 42 -7.27 4.11 2.03
C GLU A 42 -8.04 4.58 0.78
N GLY A 43 -8.43 5.86 0.72
CA GLY A 43 -9.14 6.42 -0.43
C GLY A 43 -8.32 6.42 -1.71
N LEU A 44 -7.00 6.62 -1.60
CA LEU A 44 -6.06 6.52 -2.72
C LEU A 44 -5.95 5.09 -3.25
N MET A 45 -5.93 4.07 -2.35
CA MET A 45 -6.03 2.67 -2.75
C MET A 45 -7.36 2.34 -3.41
N VAL A 46 -8.48 2.85 -2.89
CA VAL A 46 -9.82 2.68 -3.49
C VAL A 46 -9.84 3.23 -4.91
N MET A 47 -9.33 4.45 -5.12
CA MET A 47 -9.23 5.04 -6.46
C MET A 47 -8.35 4.21 -7.39
N GLY A 48 -7.22 3.71 -6.88
CA GLY A 48 -6.34 2.83 -7.64
C GLY A 48 -7.00 1.50 -8.01
N ALA A 49 -7.71 0.87 -7.08
CA ALA A 49 -8.44 -0.38 -7.31
C ALA A 49 -9.54 -0.20 -8.36
N PHE A 50 -10.32 0.88 -8.23
CA PHE A 50 -11.37 1.25 -9.19
C PHE A 50 -10.79 1.44 -10.59
N VAL A 51 -9.79 2.30 -10.74
CA VAL A 51 -9.18 2.58 -12.05
C VAL A 51 -8.52 1.34 -12.62
N GLY A 52 -7.84 0.54 -11.79
CA GLY A 52 -7.18 -0.70 -12.22
C GLY A 52 -8.16 -1.70 -12.85
N ILE A 53 -9.32 -1.90 -12.24
CA ILE A 53 -10.36 -2.81 -12.75
C ILE A 53 -11.07 -2.22 -13.98
N VAL A 54 -11.51 -0.95 -13.91
CA VAL A 54 -12.23 -0.31 -15.02
C VAL A 54 -11.34 -0.21 -16.27
N PHE A 55 -10.07 0.15 -16.11
CA PHE A 55 -9.13 0.16 -17.22
C PHE A 55 -8.94 -1.24 -17.83
N ASN A 56 -8.81 -2.26 -16.97
CA ASN A 56 -8.67 -3.64 -17.43
C ASN A 56 -9.88 -4.06 -18.27
N LEU A 57 -11.10 -3.85 -17.78
CA LEU A 57 -12.34 -4.17 -18.49
C LEU A 57 -12.50 -3.41 -19.80
N ALA A 58 -12.08 -2.14 -19.85
CA ALA A 58 -12.25 -1.29 -21.04
C ALA A 58 -11.23 -1.58 -22.14
N PHE A 59 -10.04 -2.06 -21.82
CA PHE A 59 -8.92 -2.13 -22.76
C PHE A 59 -8.32 -3.54 -22.92
N VAL A 60 -8.96 -4.59 -22.38
CA VAL A 60 -8.46 -5.97 -22.50
C VAL A 60 -8.34 -6.42 -23.95
N ASP A 61 -9.29 -6.04 -24.81
CA ASP A 61 -9.27 -6.38 -26.24
C ASP A 61 -8.16 -5.64 -27.03
N VAL A 62 -7.66 -4.52 -26.49
CA VAL A 62 -6.60 -3.71 -27.13
C VAL A 62 -5.22 -4.19 -26.73
N PHE A 63 -4.99 -4.44 -25.43
CA PHE A 63 -3.66 -4.73 -24.89
C PHE A 63 -3.46 -6.19 -24.51
N GLY A 64 -4.52 -7.02 -24.52
CA GLY A 64 -4.44 -8.44 -24.17
C GLY A 64 -3.76 -8.67 -22.82
N GLY A 65 -2.82 -9.60 -22.75
CA GLY A 65 -2.09 -9.95 -21.52
C GLY A 65 -1.24 -8.82 -20.89
N TRP A 66 -1.02 -7.70 -21.61
CA TRP A 66 -0.35 -6.51 -21.05
C TRP A 66 -1.30 -5.60 -20.28
N THR A 67 -2.60 -5.78 -20.46
CA THR A 67 -3.63 -4.92 -19.84
C THR A 67 -3.46 -4.77 -18.32
N PRO A 68 -3.23 -5.84 -17.54
CA PRO A 68 -3.04 -5.71 -16.10
C PRO A 68 -1.87 -4.78 -15.72
N TRP A 69 -0.78 -4.83 -16.45
CA TRP A 69 0.41 -4.01 -16.18
C TRP A 69 0.20 -2.55 -16.53
N ILE A 70 -0.44 -2.27 -17.67
CA ILE A 70 -0.76 -0.90 -18.10
C ILE A 70 -1.79 -0.28 -17.15
N SER A 71 -2.74 -1.07 -16.66
CA SER A 71 -3.73 -0.61 -15.69
C SER A 71 -3.11 -0.19 -14.35
N LEU A 72 -1.99 -0.80 -13.93
CA LEU A 72 -1.24 -0.33 -12.75
C LEU A 72 -0.68 1.08 -12.97
N LEU A 73 -0.20 1.38 -14.17
CA LEU A 73 0.28 2.73 -14.51
C LEU A 73 -0.87 3.74 -14.58
N ALA A 74 -2.01 3.36 -15.14
CA ALA A 74 -3.21 4.19 -15.13
C ALA A 74 -3.69 4.49 -13.70
N ALA A 75 -3.74 3.47 -12.85
CA ALA A 75 -4.09 3.60 -11.44
C ALA A 75 -3.11 4.51 -10.68
N MET A 76 -1.80 4.37 -10.95
CA MET A 76 -0.77 5.23 -10.40
C MET A 76 -1.01 6.70 -10.75
N LEU A 77 -1.25 6.99 -12.03
CA LEU A 77 -1.44 8.36 -12.51
C LEU A 77 -2.71 9.00 -11.92
N VAL A 78 -3.83 8.30 -11.95
CA VAL A 78 -5.10 8.83 -11.44
C VAL A 78 -5.04 9.04 -9.93
N ALA A 79 -4.49 8.11 -9.16
CA ALA A 79 -4.35 8.27 -7.72
C ALA A 79 -3.33 9.36 -7.36
N ALA A 80 -2.25 9.52 -8.13
CA ALA A 80 -1.32 10.64 -7.98
C ALA A 80 -2.00 11.99 -8.22
N ILE A 81 -2.81 12.12 -9.27
CA ILE A 81 -3.60 13.32 -9.54
C ILE A 81 -4.61 13.55 -8.41
N PHE A 82 -5.32 12.51 -7.98
CA PHE A 82 -6.28 12.62 -6.88
C PHE A 82 -5.62 13.08 -5.57
N SER A 83 -4.39 12.64 -5.29
CA SER A 83 -3.63 13.06 -4.11
C SER A 83 -3.22 14.53 -4.12
N ILE A 84 -3.25 15.21 -5.27
CA ILE A 84 -2.99 16.66 -5.36
C ILE A 84 -3.99 17.45 -4.52
N MET A 85 -5.24 17.00 -4.42
CA MET A 85 -6.23 17.65 -3.55
C MET A 85 -5.77 17.67 -2.09
N HIS A 86 -5.22 16.55 -1.59
CA HIS A 86 -4.63 16.49 -0.26
C HIS A 86 -3.39 17.38 -0.13
N ALA A 87 -2.53 17.41 -1.15
CA ALA A 87 -1.35 18.26 -1.17
C ALA A 87 -1.74 19.77 -1.16
N VAL A 88 -2.74 20.15 -1.93
CA VAL A 88 -3.24 21.55 -1.95
C VAL A 88 -3.84 21.93 -0.60
N ALA A 89 -4.67 21.08 -0.01
CA ALA A 89 -5.29 21.32 1.28
C ALA A 89 -4.23 21.47 2.39
N SER A 90 -3.31 20.51 2.49
CA SER A 90 -2.32 20.43 3.58
C SER A 90 -1.14 21.40 3.41
N VAL A 91 -0.65 21.60 2.18
CA VAL A 91 0.56 22.42 1.95
C VAL A 91 0.23 23.87 1.62
N SER A 92 -0.75 24.12 0.71
CA SER A 92 -1.09 25.47 0.28
C SER A 92 -2.08 26.15 1.21
N PHE A 93 -3.18 25.47 1.55
CA PHE A 93 -4.20 26.03 2.44
C PHE A 93 -3.88 25.80 3.92
N ARG A 94 -2.87 25.00 4.24
CA ARG A 94 -2.45 24.71 5.62
C ARG A 94 -3.59 24.16 6.47
N ALA A 95 -4.52 23.44 5.84
CA ALA A 95 -5.62 22.77 6.53
C ALA A 95 -5.07 21.61 7.39
N ASP A 96 -5.85 21.21 8.37
CA ASP A 96 -5.53 20.02 9.15
C ASP A 96 -5.38 18.80 8.25
N GLN A 97 -4.22 18.14 8.35
CA GLN A 97 -3.82 17.08 7.45
C GLN A 97 -4.63 15.79 7.72
N VAL A 98 -5.04 15.57 8.98
CA VAL A 98 -5.87 14.41 9.36
C VAL A 98 -7.27 14.59 8.77
N VAL A 99 -7.87 15.77 8.93
CA VAL A 99 -9.18 16.09 8.37
C VAL A 99 -9.17 15.99 6.85
N SER A 100 -8.14 16.54 6.21
CA SER A 100 -7.97 16.43 4.75
C SER A 100 -7.83 14.98 4.30
N GLY A 101 -7.04 14.15 5.01
CA GLY A 101 -6.88 12.73 4.70
C GLY A 101 -8.19 11.94 4.82
N VAL A 102 -8.96 12.17 5.88
CA VAL A 102 -10.29 11.57 6.05
C VAL A 102 -11.25 11.99 4.91
N ALA A 103 -11.21 13.27 4.52
CA ALA A 103 -12.02 13.76 3.39
C ALA A 103 -11.64 13.05 2.07
N ILE A 104 -10.35 12.82 1.81
CA ILE A 104 -9.87 12.04 0.66
C ILE A 104 -10.40 10.60 0.70
N ASN A 105 -10.41 9.96 1.87
CA ASN A 105 -10.96 8.60 2.00
C ASN A 105 -12.45 8.56 1.64
N MET A 106 -13.24 9.46 2.21
CA MET A 106 -14.68 9.54 1.91
C MET A 106 -14.95 9.86 0.44
N LEU A 107 -14.22 10.82 -0.11
CA LEU A 107 -14.38 11.25 -1.49
C LEU A 107 -13.95 10.16 -2.48
N GLY A 108 -12.85 9.46 -2.22
CA GLY A 108 -12.39 8.35 -3.05
C GLY A 108 -13.41 7.22 -3.14
N ILE A 109 -13.96 6.80 -2.00
CA ILE A 109 -15.02 5.78 -1.95
C ILE A 109 -16.27 6.26 -2.69
N ALA A 110 -16.73 7.50 -2.43
CA ALA A 110 -17.93 8.05 -3.03
C ALA A 110 -17.82 8.16 -4.56
N ILE A 111 -16.71 8.71 -5.08
CA ILE A 111 -16.47 8.84 -6.52
C ILE A 111 -16.39 7.47 -7.17
N ALA A 112 -15.63 6.52 -6.61
CA ALA A 112 -15.46 5.21 -7.19
C ALA A 112 -16.79 4.45 -7.28
N LEU A 113 -17.55 4.38 -6.19
CA LEU A 113 -18.85 3.68 -6.16
C LEU A 113 -19.92 4.36 -7.03
N PHE A 114 -19.97 5.69 -7.03
CA PHE A 114 -20.86 6.43 -7.91
C PHE A 114 -20.54 6.15 -9.39
N SER A 115 -19.26 6.19 -9.76
CA SER A 115 -18.81 5.91 -11.12
C SER A 115 -19.15 4.48 -11.55
N VAL A 116 -18.92 3.48 -10.67
CA VAL A 116 -19.30 2.09 -10.93
C VAL A 116 -20.81 1.97 -11.17
N LYS A 117 -21.62 2.59 -10.32
CA LYS A 117 -23.08 2.56 -10.48
C LYS A 117 -23.52 3.20 -11.79
N MET A 118 -22.89 4.29 -12.23
CA MET A 118 -23.18 4.97 -13.51
C MET A 118 -22.74 4.14 -14.70
N MET A 119 -21.59 3.47 -14.63
CA MET A 119 -21.02 2.72 -15.77
C MET A 119 -21.64 1.32 -15.92
N PHE A 120 -21.92 0.64 -14.81
CA PHE A 120 -22.34 -0.77 -14.79
C PHE A 120 -23.82 -0.97 -14.37
N GLY A 121 -24.50 0.08 -13.92
CA GLY A 121 -25.90 -0.02 -13.44
C GLY A 121 -26.09 -0.79 -12.14
N LYS A 122 -25.00 -1.27 -11.51
CA LYS A 122 -24.97 -2.08 -10.27
C LYS A 122 -23.87 -1.58 -9.34
N GLY A 123 -23.84 -2.06 -8.10
CA GLY A 123 -22.87 -1.61 -7.07
C GLY A 123 -21.47 -2.22 -7.19
N GLN A 124 -21.18 -2.98 -8.25
CA GLN A 124 -19.88 -3.62 -8.50
C GLN A 124 -19.64 -3.72 -10.00
N THR A 125 -18.37 -3.84 -10.41
CA THR A 125 -17.99 -4.09 -11.80
C THR A 125 -18.23 -5.54 -12.20
N ASP A 126 -18.02 -5.88 -13.46
CA ASP A 126 -17.83 -7.25 -13.89
C ASP A 126 -16.43 -7.75 -13.48
N PHE A 127 -16.23 -9.08 -13.53
CA PHE A 127 -14.94 -9.68 -13.27
C PHE A 127 -14.00 -9.49 -14.47
N ILE A 128 -12.74 -9.14 -14.20
CA ILE A 128 -11.71 -9.05 -15.24
C ILE A 128 -11.35 -10.45 -15.77
N GLN A 129 -11.09 -10.52 -17.05
CA GLN A 129 -10.64 -11.76 -17.72
C GLN A 129 -9.14 -11.93 -17.57
N GLU A 130 -8.38 -10.88 -17.83
CA GLU A 130 -6.92 -10.86 -17.73
C GLU A 130 -6.48 -10.39 -16.35
N LYS A 131 -5.92 -11.33 -15.57
CA LYS A 131 -5.36 -11.06 -14.23
C LYS A 131 -3.84 -10.97 -14.29
N ILE A 132 -3.24 -10.38 -13.28
CA ILE A 132 -1.79 -10.42 -13.12
C ILE A 132 -1.37 -11.89 -12.98
N PRO A 133 -0.50 -12.40 -13.87
CA PRO A 133 -0.12 -13.81 -13.88
C PRO A 133 0.79 -14.16 -12.69
N ARG A 134 0.67 -15.38 -12.21
CA ARG A 134 1.67 -15.98 -11.34
C ARG A 134 2.82 -16.50 -12.19
N VAL A 135 4.03 -16.24 -11.78
CA VAL A 135 5.25 -16.63 -12.47
C VAL A 135 6.11 -17.53 -11.59
N ASN A 136 6.88 -18.39 -12.22
CA ASN A 136 7.93 -19.14 -11.58
C ASN A 136 9.26 -18.47 -11.89
N ILE A 137 10.08 -18.21 -10.89
CA ILE A 137 11.40 -17.60 -11.11
C ILE A 137 12.37 -18.72 -11.53
N PRO A 138 12.87 -18.69 -12.78
CA PRO A 138 13.77 -19.74 -13.27
C PRO A 138 15.00 -19.91 -12.36
N ILE A 139 15.52 -21.13 -12.27
CA ILE A 139 16.68 -21.52 -11.45
C ILE A 139 16.36 -21.49 -9.94
N LEU A 140 15.76 -20.43 -9.42
CA LEU A 140 15.47 -20.29 -7.98
C LEU A 140 14.30 -21.18 -7.53
N GLN A 141 13.35 -21.47 -8.41
CA GLN A 141 12.23 -22.39 -8.13
C GLN A 141 12.66 -23.83 -7.83
N ASP A 142 13.85 -24.22 -8.30
CA ASP A 142 14.36 -25.61 -8.20
C ASP A 142 15.16 -25.85 -6.91
N ILE A 143 15.37 -24.79 -6.10
CA ILE A 143 16.04 -24.94 -4.80
C ILE A 143 15.12 -25.73 -3.86
N PRO A 144 15.61 -26.87 -3.29
CA PRO A 144 14.81 -27.66 -2.38
C PRO A 144 14.27 -26.83 -1.22
N VAL A 145 13.00 -26.99 -0.86
CA VAL A 145 12.28 -26.31 0.21
C VAL A 145 12.07 -24.81 -0.06
N LEU A 146 13.13 -24.02 -0.35
CA LEU A 146 13.03 -22.58 -0.56
C LEU A 146 12.41 -22.22 -1.91
N GLY A 147 12.63 -23.03 -2.94
CA GLY A 147 12.06 -22.81 -4.27
C GLY A 147 10.53 -22.72 -4.24
N PRO A 148 9.84 -23.75 -3.76
CA PRO A 148 8.38 -23.73 -3.63
C PRO A 148 7.84 -22.65 -2.70
N MET A 149 8.59 -22.23 -1.67
CA MET A 149 8.16 -21.22 -0.71
C MET A 149 8.22 -19.79 -1.27
N PHE A 150 9.27 -19.44 -2.03
CA PHE A 150 9.54 -18.05 -2.36
C PHE A 150 9.57 -17.74 -3.85
N PHE A 151 9.75 -18.74 -4.71
CA PHE A 151 10.07 -18.54 -6.11
C PHE A 151 9.14 -19.27 -7.09
N LYS A 152 8.24 -20.13 -6.57
CA LYS A 152 7.25 -20.83 -7.36
C LYS A 152 5.87 -20.22 -7.18
N SER A 153 5.17 -19.99 -8.30
CA SER A 153 3.78 -19.46 -8.29
C SER A 153 3.64 -18.12 -7.58
N VAL A 154 4.61 -17.21 -7.73
CA VAL A 154 4.59 -15.86 -7.16
C VAL A 154 4.04 -14.84 -8.15
N TYR A 155 3.35 -13.83 -7.66
CA TYR A 155 2.98 -12.70 -8.51
C TYR A 155 4.19 -11.83 -8.82
N GLY A 156 4.34 -11.41 -10.10
CA GLY A 156 5.42 -10.48 -10.48
C GLY A 156 5.40 -9.17 -9.68
N THR A 157 4.21 -8.72 -9.29
CA THR A 157 4.00 -7.55 -8.43
C THR A 157 4.58 -7.72 -7.02
N SER A 158 4.65 -8.94 -6.50
CA SER A 158 5.29 -9.21 -5.20
C SER A 158 6.80 -8.97 -5.25
N VAL A 159 7.44 -9.40 -6.34
CA VAL A 159 8.87 -9.14 -6.58
C VAL A 159 9.12 -7.64 -6.74
N LEU A 160 8.26 -6.95 -7.51
CA LEU A 160 8.33 -5.50 -7.68
C LEU A 160 8.14 -4.76 -6.35
N ALA A 161 7.25 -5.22 -5.47
CA ALA A 161 7.03 -4.62 -4.15
C ALA A 161 8.29 -4.70 -3.27
N ILE A 162 8.94 -5.86 -3.24
CA ILE A 162 10.18 -6.04 -2.50
C ILE A 162 11.28 -5.16 -3.11
N ALA A 163 11.44 -5.17 -4.43
CA ALA A 163 12.41 -4.31 -5.12
C ALA A 163 12.16 -2.82 -4.84
N LEU A 164 10.88 -2.39 -4.84
CA LEU A 164 10.50 -1.01 -4.51
C LEU A 164 10.96 -0.61 -3.11
N ALA A 165 10.91 -1.50 -2.12
CA ALA A 165 11.36 -1.19 -0.77
C ALA A 165 12.86 -0.86 -0.73
N PHE A 166 13.68 -1.60 -1.49
CA PHE A 166 15.12 -1.32 -1.62
C PHE A 166 15.39 -0.05 -2.43
N VAL A 167 14.65 0.17 -3.52
CA VAL A 167 14.74 1.40 -4.32
C VAL A 167 14.35 2.61 -3.47
N ALA A 168 13.25 2.54 -2.73
CA ALA A 168 12.80 3.61 -1.85
C ALA A 168 13.82 3.88 -0.72
N TRP A 169 14.40 2.82 -0.14
CA TRP A 169 15.50 2.97 0.82
C TRP A 169 16.68 3.71 0.19
N PHE A 170 17.11 3.31 -1.00
CA PHE A 170 18.22 3.98 -1.70
C PHE A 170 17.87 5.45 -1.99
N VAL A 171 16.69 5.72 -2.53
CA VAL A 171 16.23 7.09 -2.84
C VAL A 171 16.19 7.95 -1.58
N ILE A 172 15.59 7.48 -0.48
CA ILE A 172 15.41 8.26 0.75
C ILE A 172 16.75 8.46 1.50
N TYR A 173 17.66 7.48 1.48
CA TYR A 173 18.85 7.52 2.33
C TYR A 173 20.16 7.78 1.59
N LYS A 174 20.20 7.57 0.26
CA LYS A 174 21.44 7.64 -0.52
C LYS A 174 21.42 8.71 -1.63
N THR A 175 20.29 9.43 -1.80
CA THR A 175 20.19 10.46 -2.85
C THR A 175 20.02 11.88 -2.29
N PRO A 176 20.37 12.93 -3.07
CA PRO A 176 20.12 14.33 -2.68
C PRO A 176 18.64 14.64 -2.48
N PHE A 177 17.74 13.99 -3.24
CA PHE A 177 16.30 14.14 -3.06
C PHE A 177 15.85 13.65 -1.69
N GLY A 178 16.29 12.45 -1.29
CA GLY A 178 15.96 11.89 0.02
C GLY A 178 16.55 12.69 1.19
N LEU A 179 17.74 13.28 1.02
CA LEU A 179 18.29 14.19 2.02
C LEU A 179 17.42 15.43 2.20
N ARG A 180 16.98 16.07 1.10
CA ARG A 180 16.07 17.22 1.14
C ARG A 180 14.70 16.85 1.73
N LEU A 181 14.16 15.69 1.36
CA LEU A 181 12.91 15.17 1.88
C LEU A 181 12.94 15.06 3.41
N ARG A 182 13.97 14.41 3.95
CA ARG A 182 14.15 14.21 5.39
C ARG A 182 14.42 15.53 6.12
N SER A 183 15.21 16.44 5.55
CA SER A 183 15.49 17.76 6.16
C SER A 183 14.20 18.59 6.28
N VAL A 184 13.33 18.55 5.27
CA VAL A 184 12.03 19.21 5.28
C VAL A 184 11.09 18.61 6.33
N GLY A 185 11.10 17.31 6.56
CA GLY A 185 10.29 16.65 7.58
C GLY A 185 10.81 16.83 9.00
N GLU A 186 12.12 17.06 9.19
CA GLU A 186 12.70 17.28 10.54
C GLU A 186 12.71 18.77 10.93
N HIS A 187 13.18 19.65 10.04
CA HIS A 187 13.32 21.08 10.30
C HIS A 187 13.04 21.90 9.02
N PRO A 188 11.77 22.15 8.67
CA PRO A 188 11.41 22.82 7.42
C PRO A 188 11.97 24.24 7.31
N MET A 189 12.06 24.96 8.43
CA MET A 189 12.63 26.31 8.44
C MET A 189 14.13 26.31 8.13
N ALA A 190 14.90 25.39 8.70
CA ALA A 190 16.30 25.25 8.39
C ALA A 190 16.52 24.80 6.93
N ALA A 191 15.66 23.96 6.39
CA ALA A 191 15.71 23.58 4.98
C ALA A 191 15.44 24.79 4.05
N ASP A 192 14.47 25.63 4.38
CA ASP A 192 14.15 26.84 3.59
C ASP A 192 15.31 27.86 3.60
N THR A 193 15.96 28.09 4.74
CA THR A 193 17.14 28.97 4.84
C THR A 193 18.31 28.50 4.00
N MET A 194 18.41 27.19 3.76
CA MET A 194 19.39 26.59 2.85
C MET A 194 18.95 26.59 1.38
N GLY A 195 17.86 27.30 1.04
CA GLY A 195 17.34 27.43 -0.33
C GLY A 195 16.52 26.23 -0.82
N ILE A 196 16.11 25.29 0.07
CA ILE A 196 15.25 24.16 -0.28
C ILE A 196 13.80 24.61 -0.26
N SER A 197 13.08 24.48 -1.38
CA SER A 197 11.66 24.77 -1.44
C SER A 197 10.85 23.69 -0.69
N VAL A 198 10.45 23.99 0.55
CA VAL A 198 9.65 23.10 1.41
C VAL A 198 8.37 22.66 0.71
N SER A 199 7.61 23.62 0.14
CA SER A 199 6.34 23.31 -0.54
C SER A 199 6.54 22.34 -1.71
N LYS A 200 7.54 22.56 -2.59
CA LYS A 200 7.79 21.67 -3.73
C LYS A 200 8.11 20.24 -3.26
N ILE A 201 8.92 20.08 -2.21
CA ILE A 201 9.27 18.74 -1.67
C ILE A 201 8.03 18.07 -1.08
N ARG A 202 7.21 18.79 -0.30
CA ARG A 202 5.98 18.25 0.28
C ARG A 202 4.98 17.84 -0.80
N TYR A 203 4.74 18.67 -1.83
CA TYR A 203 3.88 18.33 -2.97
C TYR A 203 4.36 17.06 -3.68
N THR A 204 5.65 17.00 -4.03
CA THR A 204 6.23 15.84 -4.71
C THR A 204 6.06 14.57 -3.87
N ALA A 205 6.29 14.66 -2.57
CA ALA A 205 6.17 13.52 -1.65
C ALA A 205 4.72 12.99 -1.56
N VAL A 206 3.73 13.88 -1.47
CA VAL A 206 2.31 13.50 -1.43
C VAL A 206 1.87 12.89 -2.76
N ILE A 207 2.32 13.44 -3.89
CA ILE A 207 2.01 12.90 -5.23
C ILE A 207 2.60 11.49 -5.41
N ILE A 208 3.87 11.28 -5.00
CA ILE A 208 4.49 9.95 -5.00
C ILE A 208 3.69 8.99 -4.10
N SER A 209 3.30 9.46 -2.92
CA SER A 209 2.48 8.68 -1.98
C SER A 209 1.17 8.24 -2.61
N GLY A 210 0.48 9.16 -3.28
CA GLY A 210 -0.77 8.87 -3.97
C GLY A 210 -0.60 7.85 -5.10
N GLY A 211 0.43 8.01 -5.93
CA GLY A 211 0.72 7.09 -7.01
C GLY A 211 1.02 5.67 -6.51
N LEU A 212 1.84 5.55 -5.47
CA LEU A 212 2.18 4.24 -4.89
C LEU A 212 0.97 3.58 -4.20
N ALA A 213 0.13 4.34 -3.51
CA ALA A 213 -1.12 3.83 -2.95
C ALA A 213 -2.08 3.37 -4.04
N GLY A 214 -2.16 4.10 -5.17
CA GLY A 214 -2.94 3.71 -6.34
C GLY A 214 -2.48 2.38 -6.93
N ILE A 215 -1.17 2.18 -7.11
CA ILE A 215 -0.61 0.89 -7.53
C ILE A 215 -1.00 -0.21 -6.53
N GLY A 216 -0.85 0.04 -5.22
CA GLY A 216 -1.23 -0.91 -4.18
C GLY A 216 -2.70 -1.35 -4.30
N GLY A 217 -3.61 -0.40 -4.49
CA GLY A 217 -5.02 -0.68 -4.71
C GLY A 217 -5.30 -1.51 -5.96
N ALA A 218 -4.68 -1.16 -7.09
CA ALA A 218 -4.82 -1.88 -8.35
C ALA A 218 -4.23 -3.29 -8.28
N ILE A 219 -3.09 -3.49 -7.61
CA ILE A 219 -2.55 -4.83 -7.35
C ILE A 219 -3.55 -5.65 -6.55
N TYR A 220 -4.08 -5.09 -5.46
CA TYR A 220 -5.03 -5.81 -4.61
C TYR A 220 -6.26 -6.26 -5.40
N SER A 221 -6.89 -5.35 -6.13
CA SER A 221 -8.10 -5.66 -6.88
C SER A 221 -7.86 -6.67 -8.02
N GLN A 222 -6.73 -6.62 -8.71
CA GLN A 222 -6.43 -7.53 -9.82
C GLN A 222 -5.86 -8.88 -9.40
N THR A 223 -5.30 -9.00 -8.20
CA THR A 223 -4.74 -10.28 -7.72
C THR A 223 -5.66 -11.02 -6.77
N MET A 224 -6.43 -10.29 -5.93
CA MET A 224 -7.23 -10.89 -4.87
C MET A 224 -8.71 -11.00 -5.21
N THR A 225 -9.35 -9.92 -5.68
CA THR A 225 -10.80 -9.90 -5.93
C THR A 225 -11.15 -10.18 -7.39
N GLY A 226 -10.51 -9.53 -8.33
CA GLY A 226 -10.81 -9.62 -9.76
C GLY A 226 -11.98 -8.74 -10.21
N ASP A 227 -12.57 -7.97 -9.30
CA ASP A 227 -13.63 -7.00 -9.53
C ASP A 227 -13.46 -5.80 -8.58
N PHE A 228 -14.28 -4.77 -8.77
CA PHE A 228 -14.34 -3.64 -7.86
C PHE A 228 -15.77 -3.42 -7.35
N GLY A 229 -15.89 -3.33 -6.04
CA GLY A 229 -17.12 -3.02 -5.32
C GLY A 229 -16.84 -2.41 -3.94
N HIS A 230 -17.88 -2.18 -3.16
CA HIS A 230 -17.79 -1.52 -1.85
C HIS A 230 -16.78 -2.19 -0.88
N ALA A 231 -16.65 -3.51 -0.94
CA ALA A 231 -15.81 -4.28 -0.02
C ALA A 231 -14.43 -4.64 -0.59
N THR A 232 -14.10 -4.18 -1.80
CA THR A 232 -12.82 -4.52 -2.46
C THR A 232 -11.63 -4.01 -1.65
N ILE A 233 -11.64 -2.75 -1.26
CA ILE A 233 -10.67 -2.16 -0.32
C ILE A 233 -11.44 -1.84 0.96
N ASN A 234 -11.04 -2.45 2.06
CA ASN A 234 -11.72 -2.31 3.36
C ASN A 234 -10.71 -2.42 4.49
N GLY A 235 -9.99 -1.32 4.74
CA GLY A 235 -9.00 -1.22 5.79
C GLY A 235 -7.55 -1.53 5.37
N GLN A 236 -7.29 -1.93 4.11
CA GLN A 236 -5.93 -2.24 3.64
C GLN A 236 -5.02 -1.01 3.66
N GLY A 237 -5.53 0.18 3.35
CA GLY A 237 -4.77 1.42 3.44
C GLY A 237 -4.42 1.80 4.89
N PHE A 238 -5.34 1.53 5.84
CA PHE A 238 -5.04 1.69 7.27
C PHE A 238 -4.03 0.65 7.77
N MET A 239 -4.09 -0.58 7.28
CA MET A 239 -3.05 -1.59 7.56
C MET A 239 -1.70 -1.18 7.00
N ALA A 240 -1.66 -0.57 5.82
CA ALA A 240 -0.43 -0.04 5.23
C ALA A 240 0.12 1.15 6.04
N LEU A 241 -0.75 2.04 6.55
CA LEU A 241 -0.38 3.10 7.47
C LEU A 241 0.23 2.52 8.76
N ALA A 242 -0.39 1.49 9.33
CA ALA A 242 0.17 0.79 10.49
C ALA A 242 1.52 0.15 10.17
N ALA A 243 1.68 -0.48 8.99
CA ALA A 243 2.95 -1.07 8.56
C ALA A 243 4.06 -0.01 8.43
N MET A 244 3.74 1.18 7.94
CA MET A 244 4.66 2.31 7.89
C MET A 244 5.12 2.75 9.29
N ILE A 245 4.17 2.90 10.23
CA ILE A 245 4.46 3.30 11.63
C ILE A 245 5.30 2.24 12.33
N PHE A 246 4.94 0.96 12.21
CA PHE A 246 5.70 -0.17 12.76
C PHE A 246 7.08 -0.28 12.14
N GLY A 247 7.18 0.03 10.85
CA GLY A 247 8.45 0.16 10.14
C GLY A 247 9.27 1.39 10.51
N LYS A 248 8.80 2.24 11.47
CA LYS A 248 9.48 3.46 11.95
C LYS A 248 9.78 4.44 10.81
N TRP A 249 8.84 4.62 9.90
CA TRP A 249 9.03 5.46 8.70
C TRP A 249 10.28 5.11 7.88
N HIS A 250 10.69 3.84 7.92
CA HIS A 250 11.83 3.32 7.18
C HIS A 250 11.35 2.31 6.13
N PRO A 251 11.75 2.41 4.84
CA PRO A 251 11.20 1.54 3.78
C PRO A 251 11.38 0.05 4.05
N ILE A 252 12.56 -0.36 4.52
CA ILE A 252 12.82 -1.77 4.84
C ILE A 252 12.04 -2.22 6.09
N GLY A 253 11.85 -1.32 7.06
CA GLY A 253 11.00 -1.58 8.21
C GLY A 253 9.54 -1.75 7.81
N ALA A 254 9.03 -0.88 6.92
CA ALA A 254 7.69 -0.98 6.36
C ALA A 254 7.49 -2.26 5.55
N LEU A 255 8.50 -2.71 4.78
CA LEU A 255 8.52 -4.02 4.12
C LEU A 255 8.32 -5.15 5.13
N GLY A 256 9.11 -5.18 6.22
CA GLY A 256 9.02 -6.23 7.24
C GLY A 256 7.64 -6.24 7.93
N ALA A 257 7.12 -5.07 8.27
CA ALA A 257 5.80 -4.93 8.88
C ALA A 257 4.67 -5.34 7.91
N ALA A 258 4.74 -4.95 6.65
CA ALA A 258 3.76 -5.35 5.63
C ALA A 258 3.78 -6.87 5.36
N LEU A 259 4.95 -7.50 5.35
CA LEU A 259 5.06 -8.96 5.26
C LEU A 259 4.42 -9.65 6.48
N PHE A 260 4.62 -9.11 7.67
CA PHE A 260 3.98 -9.60 8.88
C PHE A 260 2.45 -9.49 8.81
N PHE A 261 1.90 -8.34 8.36
CA PHE A 261 0.46 -8.19 8.18
C PHE A 261 -0.08 -9.09 7.05
N GLY A 262 0.64 -9.23 5.94
CA GLY A 262 0.28 -10.15 4.87
C GLY A 262 0.23 -11.61 5.36
N PHE A 263 1.17 -12.00 6.21
CA PHE A 263 1.16 -13.31 6.86
C PHE A 263 -0.06 -13.49 7.78
N ALA A 264 -0.34 -12.51 8.65
CA ALA A 264 -1.49 -12.54 9.53
C ALA A 264 -2.82 -12.61 8.75
N GLN A 265 -2.93 -11.83 7.67
CA GLN A 265 -4.10 -11.85 6.78
C GLN A 265 -4.27 -13.23 6.10
N THR A 266 -3.18 -13.82 5.61
CA THR A 266 -3.21 -15.14 5.00
C THR A 266 -3.66 -16.21 5.99
N LEU A 267 -3.15 -16.18 7.23
CA LEU A 267 -3.62 -17.08 8.28
C LEU A 267 -5.11 -16.91 8.54
N ALA A 268 -5.60 -15.66 8.60
CA ALA A 268 -7.00 -15.38 8.84
C ALA A 268 -7.92 -15.98 7.76
N ILE A 269 -7.52 -15.85 6.48
CA ILE A 269 -8.33 -16.32 5.35
C ILE A 269 -8.20 -17.83 5.16
N SER A 270 -6.99 -18.38 5.37
CA SER A 270 -6.69 -19.78 5.06
C SER A 270 -6.95 -20.74 6.22
N ALA A 271 -7.21 -20.23 7.42
CA ALA A 271 -7.39 -21.06 8.60
C ALA A 271 -8.46 -22.15 8.44
N SER A 272 -9.58 -21.82 7.79
CA SER A 272 -10.66 -22.77 7.51
C SER A 272 -10.29 -23.83 6.46
N SER A 273 -9.26 -23.59 5.65
CA SER A 273 -8.81 -24.49 4.58
C SER A 273 -7.63 -25.36 5.00
N ILE A 274 -7.06 -25.12 6.18
CA ILE A 274 -5.94 -25.90 6.72
C ILE A 274 -6.51 -27.13 7.44
N ASP A 275 -6.21 -28.31 6.90
CA ASP A 275 -6.64 -29.58 7.45
C ASP A 275 -5.75 -30.03 8.63
N ILE A 276 -5.86 -29.29 9.75
CA ILE A 276 -5.20 -29.60 11.02
C ILE A 276 -6.29 -29.56 12.10
N ASP A 277 -6.55 -30.70 12.75
CA ASP A 277 -7.60 -30.89 13.76
C ASP A 277 -7.66 -29.79 14.82
N PHE A 278 -6.51 -29.27 15.24
CA PHE A 278 -6.43 -28.18 16.22
C PHE A 278 -6.94 -26.86 15.66
N ILE A 279 -6.60 -26.55 14.41
CA ILE A 279 -7.00 -25.28 13.75
C ILE A 279 -8.50 -25.30 13.45
N GLN A 280 -9.04 -26.42 13.00
CA GLN A 280 -10.48 -26.59 12.70
C GLN A 280 -11.38 -26.43 13.93
N LYS A 281 -10.87 -26.69 15.14
CA LYS A 281 -11.60 -26.48 16.38
C LYS A 281 -11.71 -25.01 16.80
N ILE A 282 -10.91 -24.13 16.21
CA ILE A 282 -10.93 -22.70 16.51
C ILE A 282 -11.93 -21.99 15.59
N PRO A 283 -12.94 -21.29 16.12
CA PRO A 283 -13.87 -20.54 15.30
C PRO A 283 -13.14 -19.51 14.41
N ALA A 284 -13.54 -19.43 13.13
CA ALA A 284 -12.90 -18.56 12.13
C ALA A 284 -12.79 -17.09 12.55
N VAL A 285 -13.69 -16.62 13.40
CA VAL A 285 -13.70 -15.25 13.91
C VAL A 285 -12.39 -14.89 14.64
N TYR A 286 -11.77 -15.83 15.36
CA TYR A 286 -10.51 -15.56 16.06
C TYR A 286 -9.36 -15.33 15.10
N PHE A 287 -9.35 -16.00 13.95
CA PHE A 287 -8.34 -15.77 12.91
C PHE A 287 -8.53 -14.41 12.23
N HIS A 288 -9.77 -13.98 12.02
CA HIS A 288 -10.05 -12.65 11.48
C HIS A 288 -9.68 -11.51 12.44
N ILE A 289 -9.71 -11.74 13.73
CA ILE A 289 -9.27 -10.78 14.76
C ILE A 289 -7.74 -10.79 14.92
N LEU A 290 -7.07 -11.88 14.53
CA LEU A 290 -5.64 -12.08 14.75
C LEU A 290 -4.74 -10.92 14.28
N PRO A 291 -4.91 -10.35 13.05
CA PRO A 291 -4.11 -9.22 12.60
C PRO A 291 -4.21 -8.00 13.54
N TYR A 292 -5.39 -7.74 14.07
CA TYR A 292 -5.63 -6.60 14.97
C TYR A 292 -5.02 -6.84 16.35
N VAL A 293 -5.16 -8.06 16.89
CA VAL A 293 -4.53 -8.45 18.16
C VAL A 293 -3.01 -8.37 18.05
N LEU A 294 -2.44 -8.90 16.97
CA LEU A 294 -1.00 -8.83 16.71
C LEU A 294 -0.52 -7.38 16.58
N THR A 295 -1.33 -6.51 15.98
CA THR A 295 -1.06 -5.07 15.90
C THR A 295 -0.98 -4.44 17.29
N ILE A 296 -1.95 -4.72 18.16
CA ILE A 296 -1.99 -4.19 19.52
C ILE A 296 -0.78 -4.71 20.34
N LEU A 297 -0.48 -6.00 20.24
CA LEU A 297 0.67 -6.60 20.92
C LEU A 297 2.00 -6.05 20.43
N ALA A 298 2.15 -5.84 19.12
CA ALA A 298 3.33 -5.22 18.55
C ALA A 298 3.50 -3.78 19.04
N LEU A 299 2.42 -2.99 19.12
CA LEU A 299 2.45 -1.63 19.69
C LEU A 299 2.81 -1.63 21.16
N ALA A 300 2.29 -2.59 21.95
CA ALA A 300 2.47 -2.62 23.40
C ALA A 300 3.88 -3.06 23.83
N GLY A 301 4.56 -3.93 23.08
CA GLY A 301 5.73 -4.62 23.59
C GLY A 301 7.00 -4.63 22.72
N PHE A 302 6.88 -4.59 21.42
CA PHE A 302 8.03 -4.84 20.55
C PHE A 302 8.56 -3.61 19.82
N ILE A 303 7.78 -2.53 19.75
CA ILE A 303 8.18 -1.31 19.04
C ILE A 303 8.72 -0.35 20.08
N GLY A 304 10.03 -0.36 20.30
CA GLY A 304 10.70 0.72 21.02
C GLY A 304 10.36 2.07 20.39
N LYS A 305 10.58 3.19 21.08
CA LYS A 305 10.16 4.55 20.68
C LYS A 305 10.25 4.76 19.16
N ALA A 306 9.11 4.78 18.48
CA ALA A 306 9.00 5.15 17.10
C ALA A 306 8.92 6.68 17.06
N ASN A 307 9.93 7.33 16.51
CA ASN A 307 9.96 8.78 16.40
C ASN A 307 9.52 9.14 14.96
N ALA A 308 8.32 9.69 14.86
CA ALA A 308 7.89 10.36 13.62
C ALA A 308 8.83 11.53 13.30
N PRO A 309 8.95 11.97 12.04
CA PRO A 309 9.63 13.22 11.71
C PRO A 309 9.05 14.38 12.53
N LYS A 310 9.92 15.28 13.03
CA LYS A 310 9.50 16.30 14.00
C LYS A 310 8.42 17.26 13.51
N ALA A 311 8.47 17.61 12.21
CA ALA A 311 7.46 18.50 11.59
C ALA A 311 6.31 17.73 10.92
N ASN A 312 6.12 16.43 11.27
CA ASN A 312 5.02 15.65 10.71
C ASN A 312 3.67 16.14 11.24
N GLY A 313 2.75 16.47 10.33
CA GLY A 313 1.45 17.04 10.68
C GLY A 313 1.45 18.55 10.87
N GLU A 314 2.62 19.20 10.90
CA GLU A 314 2.71 20.65 11.12
C GLU A 314 2.69 21.43 9.80
N PRO A 315 1.78 22.42 9.65
CA PRO A 315 1.78 23.31 8.49
C PRO A 315 3.05 24.20 8.51
N TYR A 316 3.69 24.33 7.35
CA TYR A 316 4.85 25.19 7.21
C TYR A 316 4.44 26.62 6.82
N ILE A 317 4.90 27.61 7.58
CA ILE A 317 4.72 29.04 7.30
C ILE A 317 6.09 29.66 7.07
N LYS A 318 6.32 30.19 5.86
CA LYS A 318 7.58 30.85 5.53
C LYS A 318 7.74 32.13 6.37
N GLY A 319 8.88 32.26 7.06
CA GLY A 319 9.19 33.45 7.87
C GLY A 319 8.57 33.47 9.26
N SER A 320 7.81 32.45 9.71
CA SER A 320 7.41 32.35 11.11
C SER A 320 8.65 32.03 11.96
N ARG A 321 8.92 32.81 13.00
CA ARG A 321 9.90 32.55 14.04
C ARG A 321 9.25 31.92 15.23
#